data_93403c494d7be886ec36b9f30239516e
#
_entry.id   93403c494d7be886ec36b9f30239516e
#
_cell.length_a   1.000
_cell.length_b   1.000
_cell.length_c   1.000
_cell.angle_alpha   90.00
_cell.angle_beta   90.00
_cell.angle_gamma   90.00
#
_symmetry.space_group_name_H-M   'P 1'
#
loop_
_entity.id
_entity.type
_entity.pdbx_description
1 polymer ?
#
loop_
_entity_poly.entity_id
_entity_poly.type
_entity_poly.pdbx_seq_one_letter_code
_entity_poly.pdbx_strand_id
1 'polypeptide(L)'
;AGHTVDFYRPEREAQVLRQALERNRGDRGPLPDEEILRLFREIMSACLAQQEPLKVGFLGPEGTFTQQAVYKQFGHSVRALPLTSIEEVFHEVEAGTADFGVVPIENSSEGTVNNTLDMFLVSPLGICGEVEMRIHHNLMGQMSALDRVQRICAHPQALAQCRGWLAEHMTGV
;
A
#
# COMPACT_ATOMS: atom_id res chain seq x y z
N ALA A 1 -4.10 17.38 20.38
CA ALA A 1 -4.58 16.25 21.17
C ALA A 1 -5.08 15.22 20.18
N GLY A 2 -4.24 14.21 19.87
CA GLY A 2 -4.60 13.16 18.92
C GLY A 2 -5.77 12.34 19.48
N HIS A 3 -6.81 12.22 18.69
CA HIS A 3 -7.79 11.16 18.89
C HIS A 3 -7.08 9.83 18.59
N THR A 4 -6.54 9.21 19.62
CA THR A 4 -6.18 7.79 19.55
C THR A 4 -7.50 7.05 19.31
N VAL A 5 -7.57 6.33 18.20
CA VAL A 5 -8.67 5.37 17.99
C VAL A 5 -8.53 4.35 19.12
N ASP A 6 -9.38 4.44 20.13
CA ASP A 6 -9.26 3.66 21.38
C ASP A 6 -9.23 2.15 21.17
N PHE A 7 -9.62 1.70 19.97
CA PHE A 7 -9.76 0.28 19.62
C PHE A 7 -8.60 -0.30 18.79
N TYR A 8 -7.86 0.52 18.03
CA TYR A 8 -6.73 0.05 17.23
C TYR A 8 -5.40 0.26 17.97
N ARG A 9 -4.70 -0.84 18.23
CA ARG A 9 -3.40 -0.86 18.92
C ARG A 9 -2.36 -1.57 18.06
N PRO A 10 -1.52 -0.83 17.32
CA PRO A 10 -0.50 -1.40 16.42
C PRO A 10 0.44 -2.40 17.12
N GLU A 11 0.82 -2.13 18.38
CA GLU A 11 1.69 -3.02 19.14
C GLU A 11 1.00 -4.37 19.43
N ARG A 12 -0.32 -4.34 19.71
CA ARG A 12 -1.08 -5.56 19.97
C ARG A 12 -1.26 -6.37 18.69
N GLU A 13 -1.53 -5.69 17.57
CA GLU A 13 -1.58 -6.34 16.26
C GLU A 13 -0.25 -7.02 15.95
N ALA A 14 0.87 -6.31 16.06
CA ALA A 14 2.19 -6.87 15.83
C ALA A 14 2.50 -8.08 16.75
N GLN A 15 2.01 -8.06 18.00
CA GLN A 15 2.17 -9.19 18.91
C GLN A 15 1.37 -10.41 18.43
N VAL A 16 0.11 -10.23 18.03
CA VAL A 16 -0.76 -11.31 17.53
C VAL A 16 -0.15 -11.94 16.28
N LEU A 17 0.31 -11.11 15.35
CA LEU A 17 0.95 -11.58 14.12
C LEU A 17 2.23 -12.38 14.39
N ARG A 18 3.09 -11.91 15.29
CA ARG A 18 4.28 -12.68 15.70
C ARG A 18 3.92 -14.02 16.30
N GLN A 19 2.96 -14.08 17.21
CA GLN A 19 2.51 -15.34 17.83
C GLN A 19 1.92 -16.30 16.79
N ALA A 20 1.17 -15.80 15.82
CA ALA A 20 0.62 -16.62 14.73
C ALA A 20 1.75 -17.23 13.87
N LEU A 21 2.78 -16.45 13.54
CA LEU A 21 3.94 -16.93 12.80
C LEU A 21 4.74 -17.97 13.58
N GLU A 22 5.01 -17.72 14.86
CA GLU A 22 5.76 -18.64 15.72
C GLU A 22 5.05 -20.00 15.81
N ARG A 23 3.72 -20.01 15.95
CA ARG A 23 2.94 -21.25 15.95
C ARG A 23 2.98 -21.95 14.60
N ASN A 24 2.77 -21.21 13.50
CA ASN A 24 2.83 -21.79 12.15
C ASN A 24 4.17 -22.47 11.87
N ARG A 25 5.29 -21.84 12.26
CA ARG A 25 6.65 -22.37 12.09
C ARG A 25 6.92 -23.56 13.02
N GLY A 26 6.48 -23.47 14.28
CA GLY A 26 6.66 -24.53 15.29
C GLY A 26 5.94 -25.82 14.92
N ASP A 27 4.70 -25.72 14.52
CA ASP A 27 3.84 -26.87 14.18
C ASP A 27 3.95 -27.28 12.70
N ARG A 28 4.87 -26.68 11.93
CA ARG A 28 5.02 -26.87 10.48
C ARG A 28 3.70 -26.74 9.72
N GLY A 29 3.00 -25.65 10.00
CA GLY A 29 1.74 -25.32 9.34
C GLY A 29 1.85 -25.35 7.81
N PRO A 30 0.79 -25.72 7.09
CA PRO A 30 0.80 -25.90 5.65
C PRO A 30 0.87 -24.59 4.87
N LEU A 31 0.60 -23.45 5.51
CA LEU A 31 0.57 -22.15 4.85
C LEU A 31 1.90 -21.40 4.98
N PRO A 32 2.34 -20.70 3.90
CA PRO A 32 3.45 -19.77 3.98
C PRO A 32 3.21 -18.66 5.01
N ASP A 33 4.28 -18.14 5.59
CA ASP A 33 4.22 -17.07 6.59
C ASP A 33 3.44 -15.84 6.09
N GLU A 34 3.63 -15.46 4.82
CA GLU A 34 2.91 -14.33 4.20
C GLU A 34 1.39 -14.53 4.19
N GLU A 35 0.93 -15.75 3.91
CA GLU A 35 -0.50 -16.08 3.94
C GLU A 35 -1.08 -16.06 5.35
N ILE A 36 -0.32 -16.51 6.35
CA ILE A 36 -0.72 -16.39 7.75
C ILE A 36 -0.89 -14.93 8.13
N LEU A 37 0.07 -14.07 7.81
CA LEU A 37 -0.01 -12.64 8.09
C LEU A 37 -1.22 -12.00 7.39
N ARG A 38 -1.45 -12.32 6.13
CA ARG A 38 -2.58 -11.81 5.35
C ARG A 38 -3.91 -12.19 5.98
N LEU A 39 -4.11 -13.48 6.28
CA LEU A 39 -5.37 -13.98 6.87
C LEU A 39 -5.65 -13.35 8.23
N PHE A 40 -4.65 -13.30 9.12
CA PHE A 40 -4.84 -12.70 10.44
C PHE A 40 -5.14 -11.20 10.35
N ARG A 41 -4.52 -10.45 9.43
CA ARG A 41 -4.85 -9.04 9.21
C ARG A 41 -6.28 -8.85 8.73
N GLU A 42 -6.74 -9.66 7.77
CA GLU A 42 -8.13 -9.59 7.29
C GLU A 42 -9.14 -9.88 8.43
N ILE A 43 -8.86 -10.88 9.25
CA ILE A 43 -9.73 -11.20 10.40
C ILE A 43 -9.75 -10.01 11.39
N MET A 44 -8.59 -9.48 11.75
CA MET A 44 -8.50 -8.36 12.70
C MET A 44 -9.16 -7.10 12.12
N SER A 45 -8.94 -6.79 10.84
CA SER A 45 -9.56 -5.68 10.13
C SER A 45 -11.08 -5.80 10.13
N ALA A 46 -11.61 -6.97 9.80
CA ALA A 46 -13.05 -7.22 9.80
C ALA A 46 -13.67 -7.13 11.22
N CYS A 47 -12.97 -7.63 12.22
CA CYS A 47 -13.44 -7.53 13.62
C CYS A 47 -13.44 -6.07 14.11
N LEU A 48 -12.40 -5.31 13.78
CA LEU A 48 -12.29 -3.90 14.17
C LEU A 48 -13.38 -3.07 13.49
N ALA A 49 -13.65 -3.33 12.19
CA ALA A 49 -14.68 -2.65 11.43
C ALA A 49 -16.11 -2.82 11.96
N GLN A 50 -16.35 -3.85 12.80
CA GLN A 50 -17.64 -4.00 13.50
C GLN A 50 -17.86 -2.94 14.59
N GLN A 51 -16.79 -2.35 15.09
CA GLN A 51 -16.84 -1.25 16.05
C GLN A 51 -16.82 0.07 15.34
N GLU A 52 -15.68 0.44 14.75
CA GLU A 52 -15.50 1.60 13.89
C GLU A 52 -14.44 1.28 12.82
N PRO A 53 -14.78 1.38 11.51
CA PRO A 53 -13.80 1.18 10.45
C PRO A 53 -12.72 2.25 10.51
N LEU A 54 -11.44 1.85 10.52
CA LEU A 54 -10.32 2.78 10.41
C LEU A 54 -10.41 3.58 9.11
N LYS A 55 -10.18 4.89 9.20
CA LYS A 55 -10.08 5.79 8.05
C LYS A 55 -8.62 5.97 7.70
N VAL A 56 -8.23 5.55 6.51
CA VAL A 56 -6.83 5.62 6.07
C VAL A 56 -6.72 6.47 4.83
N GLY A 57 -6.12 7.66 4.96
CA GLY A 57 -5.80 8.56 3.85
C GLY A 57 -4.65 7.99 3.02
N PHE A 58 -4.70 8.11 1.70
CA PHE A 58 -3.61 7.69 0.83
C PHE A 58 -3.51 8.55 -0.42
N LEU A 59 -2.31 8.61 -1.02
CA LEU A 59 -2.12 9.31 -2.29
C LEU A 59 -2.87 8.55 -3.40
N GLY A 60 -4.00 9.16 -3.84
CA GLY A 60 -4.87 8.60 -4.87
C GLY A 60 -4.30 8.68 -6.30
N PRO A 61 -5.11 8.36 -7.27
CA PRO A 61 -6.50 7.90 -7.19
C PRO A 61 -6.65 6.46 -6.65
N GLU A 62 -7.89 5.94 -6.65
CA GLU A 62 -8.12 4.51 -6.40
C GLU A 62 -7.45 3.64 -7.46
N GLY A 63 -7.11 2.40 -7.10
CA GLY A 63 -6.39 1.46 -7.97
C GLY A 63 -4.87 1.64 -8.00
N THR A 64 -4.31 2.57 -7.21
CA THR A 64 -2.86 2.81 -7.13
C THR A 64 -2.15 1.80 -6.23
N PHE A 65 -0.81 1.75 -6.35
CA PHE A 65 0.03 0.95 -5.44
C PHE A 65 -0.06 1.45 -4.00
N THR A 66 -0.30 2.74 -3.79
CA THR A 66 -0.50 3.30 -2.46
C THR A 66 -1.77 2.75 -1.82
N GLN A 67 -2.87 2.60 -2.57
CA GLN A 67 -4.06 1.92 -2.07
C GLN A 67 -3.80 0.44 -1.75
N GLN A 68 -3.04 -0.26 -2.57
CA GLN A 68 -2.65 -1.64 -2.28
C GLN A 68 -1.82 -1.73 -0.99
N ALA A 69 -0.95 -0.75 -0.73
CA ALA A 69 -0.20 -0.66 0.52
C ALA A 69 -1.14 -0.45 1.73
N VAL A 70 -2.19 0.36 1.59
CA VAL A 70 -3.25 0.48 2.63
C VAL A 70 -3.83 -0.88 2.96
N TYR A 71 -4.31 -1.62 1.96
CA TYR A 71 -4.93 -2.93 2.19
C TYR A 71 -3.94 -3.98 2.69
N LYS A 72 -2.70 -3.92 2.24
CA LYS A 72 -1.64 -4.82 2.75
C LYS A 72 -1.36 -4.60 4.22
N GLN A 73 -1.41 -3.34 4.70
CA GLN A 73 -1.10 -2.99 6.09
C GLN A 73 -2.30 -3.15 7.01
N PHE A 74 -3.49 -2.71 6.58
CA PHE A 74 -4.66 -2.57 7.45
C PHE A 74 -5.79 -3.56 7.15
N GLY A 75 -5.67 -4.38 6.08
CA GLY A 75 -6.76 -5.24 5.58
C GLY A 75 -7.80 -4.47 4.77
N HIS A 76 -8.77 -5.19 4.23
CA HIS A 76 -9.75 -4.62 3.29
C HIS A 76 -10.99 -4.01 3.94
N SER A 77 -11.17 -4.17 5.26
CA SER A 77 -12.35 -3.63 5.97
C SER A 77 -12.16 -2.19 6.46
N VAL A 78 -11.08 -1.52 6.06
CA VAL A 78 -10.83 -0.11 6.36
C VAL A 78 -11.56 0.80 5.36
N ARG A 79 -11.83 2.04 5.75
CA ARG A 79 -12.28 3.09 4.87
C ARG A 79 -11.08 3.80 4.26
N ALA A 80 -10.68 3.39 3.07
CA ALA A 80 -9.61 4.02 2.33
C ALA A 80 -10.08 5.33 1.68
N LEU A 81 -9.37 6.45 1.93
CA LEU A 81 -9.70 7.80 1.48
C LEU A 81 -8.66 8.24 0.44
N PRO A 82 -9.00 8.26 -0.87
CA PRO A 82 -8.09 8.74 -1.90
C PRO A 82 -7.96 10.26 -1.83
N LEU A 83 -6.74 10.77 -1.71
CA LEU A 83 -6.41 12.18 -1.60
C LEU A 83 -5.54 12.60 -2.78
N THR A 84 -5.53 13.88 -3.10
CA THR A 84 -4.97 14.37 -4.36
C THR A 84 -3.46 14.66 -4.27
N SER A 85 -2.95 14.86 -3.06
CA SER A 85 -1.54 15.14 -2.82
C SER A 85 -1.03 14.53 -1.51
N ILE A 86 0.29 14.46 -1.35
CA ILE A 86 0.95 13.99 -0.12
C ILE A 86 0.63 14.95 1.03
N GLU A 87 0.66 16.24 0.77
CA GLU A 87 0.36 17.28 1.75
C GLU A 87 -1.07 17.13 2.30
N GLU A 88 -2.03 16.80 1.43
CA GLU A 88 -3.41 16.56 1.83
C GLU A 88 -3.52 15.32 2.73
N VAL A 89 -2.74 14.26 2.47
CA VAL A 89 -2.71 13.08 3.35
C VAL A 89 -2.24 13.46 4.75
N PHE A 90 -1.17 14.23 4.87
CA PHE A 90 -0.68 14.72 6.18
C PHE A 90 -1.73 15.58 6.86
N HIS A 91 -2.33 16.51 6.14
CA HIS A 91 -3.34 17.43 6.69
C HIS A 91 -4.58 16.70 7.23
N GLU A 92 -5.10 15.71 6.49
CA GLU A 92 -6.28 14.94 6.91
C GLU A 92 -6.00 14.11 8.18
N VAL A 93 -4.77 13.61 8.36
CA VAL A 93 -4.38 12.92 9.60
C VAL A 93 -4.20 13.91 10.74
N GLU A 94 -3.58 15.08 10.52
CA GLU A 94 -3.43 16.14 11.53
C GLU A 94 -4.77 16.68 12.00
N ALA A 95 -5.74 16.82 11.08
CA ALA A 95 -7.08 17.26 11.38
C ALA A 95 -7.93 16.19 12.10
N GLY A 96 -7.48 14.92 12.14
CA GLY A 96 -8.22 13.80 12.71
C GLY A 96 -9.37 13.29 11.84
N THR A 97 -9.44 13.71 10.58
CA THR A 97 -10.40 13.20 9.58
C THR A 97 -10.02 11.80 9.12
N ALA A 98 -8.71 11.53 9.04
CA ALA A 98 -8.14 10.21 8.85
C ALA A 98 -7.38 9.78 10.11
N ASP A 99 -7.43 8.48 10.44
CA ASP A 99 -6.71 7.91 11.58
C ASP A 99 -5.24 7.65 11.25
N PHE A 100 -4.97 7.29 9.99
CA PHE A 100 -3.63 7.03 9.43
C PHE A 100 -3.51 7.59 8.03
N GLY A 101 -2.25 7.84 7.62
CA GLY A 101 -1.89 8.21 6.26
C GLY A 101 -0.88 7.22 5.68
N VAL A 102 -1.04 6.88 4.40
CA VAL A 102 -0.08 6.06 3.65
C VAL A 102 0.44 6.89 2.48
N VAL A 103 1.74 7.16 2.49
CA VAL A 103 2.42 7.98 1.48
C VAL A 103 3.63 7.23 0.92
N PRO A 104 3.96 7.41 -0.37
CA PRO A 104 5.16 6.83 -0.95
C PRO A 104 6.40 7.55 -0.43
N ILE A 105 7.46 6.81 -0.08
CA ILE A 105 8.73 7.39 0.36
C ILE A 105 9.85 7.14 -0.63
N GLU A 106 9.82 6.03 -1.33
CA GLU A 106 10.84 5.64 -2.30
C GLU A 106 10.27 4.79 -3.41
N ASN A 107 10.83 4.94 -4.59
CA ASN A 107 10.62 4.08 -5.74
C ASN A 107 11.98 3.66 -6.29
N SER A 108 12.20 2.37 -6.51
CA SER A 108 13.47 1.80 -6.97
C SER A 108 13.96 2.38 -8.32
N SER A 109 13.07 2.93 -9.13
CA SER A 109 13.40 3.53 -10.43
C SER A 109 13.62 5.03 -10.40
N GLU A 110 12.91 5.74 -9.52
CA GLU A 110 12.94 7.21 -9.44
C GLU A 110 13.61 7.73 -8.17
N GLY A 111 13.89 6.83 -7.23
CA GLY A 111 14.51 7.16 -5.95
C GLY A 111 13.52 7.72 -4.94
N THR A 112 14.01 8.62 -4.11
CA THR A 112 13.30 9.17 -2.95
C THR A 112 12.21 10.16 -3.35
N VAL A 113 11.06 10.11 -2.68
CA VAL A 113 9.96 11.06 -2.84
C VAL A 113 10.20 12.25 -1.89
N ASN A 114 10.84 13.31 -2.39
CA ASN A 114 11.24 14.45 -1.59
C ASN A 114 10.06 15.13 -0.87
N ASN A 115 8.90 15.26 -1.53
CA ASN A 115 7.71 15.85 -0.92
C ASN A 115 7.31 15.15 0.39
N THR A 116 7.42 13.82 0.47
CA THR A 116 7.14 13.09 1.70
C THR A 116 8.16 13.40 2.79
N LEU A 117 9.44 13.47 2.43
CA LEU A 117 10.50 13.82 3.39
C LEU A 117 10.33 15.25 3.90
N ASP A 118 10.00 16.20 3.04
CA ASP A 118 9.77 17.60 3.41
C ASP A 118 8.58 17.72 4.38
N MET A 119 7.52 16.95 4.16
CA MET A 119 6.38 16.90 5.07
C MET A 119 6.75 16.38 6.45
N PHE A 120 7.61 15.36 6.56
CA PHE A 120 8.08 14.88 7.86
C PHE A 120 8.93 15.89 8.64
N LEU A 121 9.53 16.89 7.97
CA LEU A 121 10.28 17.94 8.63
C LEU A 121 9.38 18.98 9.30
N VAL A 122 8.16 19.16 8.81
CA VAL A 122 7.25 20.23 9.28
C VAL A 122 6.03 19.71 10.03
N SER A 123 5.63 18.47 9.79
CA SER A 123 4.46 17.82 10.40
C SER A 123 4.80 17.25 11.79
N PRO A 124 3.89 17.35 12.77
CA PRO A 124 4.05 16.73 14.08
C PRO A 124 3.75 15.23 14.08
N LEU A 125 3.35 14.65 12.94
CA LEU A 125 2.99 13.24 12.84
C LEU A 125 4.20 12.33 12.96
N GLY A 126 4.01 11.19 13.63
CA GLY A 126 5.04 10.16 13.77
C GLY A 126 4.86 9.03 12.76
N ILE A 127 5.99 8.46 12.30
CA ILE A 127 5.98 7.24 11.50
C ILE A 127 5.67 6.06 12.43
N CYS A 128 4.61 5.30 12.12
CA CYS A 128 4.16 4.14 12.90
C CYS A 128 4.33 2.80 12.17
N GLY A 129 4.71 2.83 10.91
CA GLY A 129 4.92 1.61 10.13
C GLY A 129 5.52 1.86 8.76
N GLU A 130 5.94 0.79 8.13
CA GLU A 130 6.52 0.75 6.80
C GLU A 130 5.89 -0.39 6.00
N VAL A 131 5.64 -0.15 4.71
CA VAL A 131 5.11 -1.16 3.78
C VAL A 131 5.99 -1.23 2.55
N GLU A 132 6.70 -2.33 2.40
CA GLU A 132 7.43 -2.63 1.18
C GLU A 132 6.54 -3.42 0.21
N MET A 133 6.51 -3.02 -1.06
CA MET A 133 5.74 -3.69 -2.11
C MET A 133 6.58 -3.97 -3.34
N ARG A 134 6.50 -5.21 -3.83
CA ARG A 134 6.99 -5.55 -5.15
C ARG A 134 6.01 -5.07 -6.22
N ILE A 135 6.51 -4.23 -7.14
CA ILE A 135 5.70 -3.73 -8.25
C ILE A 135 6.06 -4.52 -9.51
N HIS A 136 5.06 -5.19 -10.08
CA HIS A 136 5.17 -5.91 -11.34
C HIS A 136 4.22 -5.28 -12.35
N HIS A 137 4.77 -4.78 -13.45
CA HIS A 137 3.96 -4.30 -14.57
C HIS A 137 3.56 -5.48 -15.46
N ASN A 138 2.32 -5.49 -15.91
CA ASN A 138 1.78 -6.49 -16.82
C ASN A 138 1.28 -5.81 -18.09
N LEU A 139 1.67 -6.31 -19.25
CA LEU A 139 1.07 -5.91 -20.51
C LEU A 139 -0.28 -6.62 -20.65
N MET A 140 -1.35 -5.84 -20.76
CA MET A 140 -2.72 -6.34 -20.88
C MET A 140 -3.33 -5.89 -22.19
N GLY A 141 -4.06 -6.79 -22.85
CA GLY A 141 -4.75 -6.50 -24.08
C GLY A 141 -5.77 -7.60 -24.42
N GLN A 142 -6.63 -7.30 -25.37
CA GLN A 142 -7.62 -8.28 -25.88
C GLN A 142 -7.04 -9.22 -26.95
N MET A 143 -5.75 -9.04 -27.30
CA MET A 143 -5.09 -9.82 -28.35
C MET A 143 -4.33 -11.00 -27.77
N SER A 144 -4.31 -12.11 -28.51
CA SER A 144 -3.64 -13.34 -28.09
C SER A 144 -2.15 -13.42 -28.47
N ALA A 145 -1.63 -12.42 -29.23
CA ALA A 145 -0.25 -12.42 -29.69
C ALA A 145 0.35 -10.98 -29.65
N LEU A 146 1.62 -10.88 -29.24
CA LEU A 146 2.34 -9.62 -29.07
C LEU A 146 2.57 -8.88 -30.40
N ASP A 147 2.75 -9.60 -31.49
CA ASP A 147 2.97 -9.07 -32.86
C ASP A 147 1.78 -8.27 -33.41
N ARG A 148 0.62 -8.39 -32.80
CA ARG A 148 -0.60 -7.64 -33.16
C ARG A 148 -0.78 -6.34 -32.37
N VAL A 149 0.07 -6.06 -31.42
CA VAL A 149 0.00 -4.83 -30.65
C VAL A 149 0.52 -3.67 -31.49
N GLN A 150 -0.29 -2.67 -31.72
CA GLN A 150 0.06 -1.48 -32.51
C GLN A 150 0.32 -0.25 -31.65
N ARG A 151 -0.18 -0.26 -30.41
CA ARG A 151 -0.04 0.85 -29.48
C ARG A 151 -0.11 0.37 -28.04
N ILE A 152 0.79 0.90 -27.21
CA ILE A 152 0.81 0.68 -25.77
C ILE A 152 0.49 2.00 -25.07
N CYS A 153 -0.49 1.95 -24.15
CA CYS A 153 -0.90 3.10 -23.35
C CYS A 153 -0.69 2.77 -21.88
N ALA A 154 0.06 3.60 -21.18
CA ALA A 154 0.24 3.52 -19.73
C ALA A 154 0.63 4.89 -19.18
N HIS A 155 0.69 5.01 -17.86
CA HIS A 155 1.26 6.18 -17.22
C HIS A 155 2.73 6.36 -17.66
N PRO A 156 3.21 7.60 -17.91
CA PRO A 156 4.59 7.86 -18.39
C PRO A 156 5.66 7.15 -17.55
N GLN A 157 5.50 7.12 -16.24
CA GLN A 157 6.38 6.45 -15.30
C GLN A 157 6.44 4.93 -15.54
N ALA A 158 5.30 4.27 -15.75
CA ALA A 158 5.26 2.84 -16.06
C ALA A 158 5.94 2.52 -17.41
N LEU A 159 5.75 3.37 -18.41
CA LEU A 159 6.44 3.26 -19.70
C LEU A 159 7.95 3.42 -19.53
N ALA A 160 8.39 4.39 -18.72
CA ALA A 160 9.81 4.62 -18.46
C ALA A 160 10.47 3.41 -17.78
N GLN A 161 9.80 2.82 -16.80
CA GLN A 161 10.26 1.61 -16.09
C GLN A 161 10.32 0.37 -16.98
N CYS A 162 9.42 0.27 -17.96
CA CYS A 162 9.36 -0.86 -18.90
C CYS A 162 10.16 -0.63 -20.19
N ARG A 163 10.83 0.53 -20.36
CA ARG A 163 11.48 0.92 -21.61
C ARG A 163 12.44 -0.13 -22.19
N GLY A 164 13.26 -0.77 -21.35
CA GLY A 164 14.19 -1.81 -21.79
C GLY A 164 13.47 -3.00 -22.40
N TRP A 165 12.47 -3.53 -21.70
CA TRP A 165 11.67 -4.65 -22.17
C TRP A 165 10.87 -4.30 -23.44
N LEU A 166 10.29 -3.10 -23.49
CA LEU A 166 9.56 -2.63 -24.66
C LEU A 166 10.45 -2.50 -25.89
N ALA A 167 11.65 -1.96 -25.75
CA ALA A 167 12.61 -1.83 -26.86
C ALA A 167 13.06 -3.19 -27.41
N GLU A 168 13.15 -4.20 -26.55
CA GLU A 168 13.57 -5.56 -26.93
C GLU A 168 12.45 -6.38 -27.58
N HIS A 169 11.20 -6.24 -27.09
CA HIS A 169 10.10 -7.12 -27.46
C HIS A 169 9.02 -6.46 -28.33
N MET A 170 9.01 -5.13 -28.43
CA MET A 170 7.95 -4.34 -29.06
C MET A 170 8.54 -3.30 -30.04
N THR A 171 9.42 -3.74 -30.91
CA THR A 171 10.05 -2.89 -31.94
C THR A 171 9.02 -2.37 -32.93
N GLY A 172 8.79 -1.05 -32.93
CA GLY A 172 7.85 -0.37 -33.84
C GLY A 172 6.47 -0.05 -33.28
N VAL A 173 6.26 -0.21 -31.97
CA VAL A 173 5.02 0.12 -31.26
C VAL A 173 5.18 1.41 -30.45
#